data_90f8f861fa5e01edd5a2d677ef5aebcb
#
_entry.id   90f8f861fa5e01edd5a2d677ef5aebcb
#
_cell.length_a   1.000
_cell.length_b   1.000
_cell.length_c   1.000
_cell.angle_alpha   90.00
_cell.angle_beta   90.00
_cell.angle_gamma   90.00
#
_symmetry.space_group_name_H-M   'P 1'
#
loop_
_entity.id
_entity.type
_entity.pdbx_description
1 polymer ?
#
loop_
_entity_poly.entity_id
_entity_poly.type
_entity_poly.pdbx_seq_one_letter_code
_entity_poly.pdbx_strand_id
1 'polypeptide(L)'
;MKILIFIYELIYSIFSHKKEEKIMKTTFDEIIEQVLHHEGGYVNDPTDLGGETNFGITKRFYPDVDIKILTKEGAKEIYKKDYWDKNKCGDLPSQLRHIYFDMCVNMGKRTAVKVLQ
;
A
#
# COMPACT_ATOMS: atom_id res chain seq x y z
N MET A 1 13.84 -4.65 -9.30
CA MET A 1 12.77 -5.28 -10.09
C MET A 1 12.93 -6.76 -10.31
N LYS A 2 14.14 -7.25 -10.60
CA LYS A 2 14.38 -8.70 -10.75
C LYS A 2 14.06 -9.50 -9.49
N ILE A 3 14.30 -8.94 -8.30
CA ILE A 3 13.98 -9.59 -7.01
C ILE A 3 12.47 -9.74 -6.81
N LEU A 4 11.68 -8.75 -7.23
CA LEU A 4 10.20 -8.82 -7.11
C LEU A 4 9.62 -9.87 -8.04
N ILE A 5 10.15 -10.02 -9.25
CA ILE A 5 9.74 -11.07 -10.20
C ILE A 5 10.08 -12.45 -9.64
N PHE A 6 11.26 -12.61 -9.06
CA PHE A 6 11.71 -13.87 -8.45
C PHE A 6 10.81 -14.26 -7.26
N ILE A 7 10.49 -13.31 -6.38
CA ILE A 7 9.58 -13.53 -5.25
C ILE A 7 8.19 -13.88 -5.76
N TYR A 8 7.71 -13.19 -6.80
CA TYR A 8 6.43 -13.47 -7.45
C TYR A 8 6.36 -14.91 -7.96
N GLU A 9 7.38 -15.35 -8.71
CA GLU A 9 7.45 -16.71 -9.26
C GLU A 9 7.49 -17.76 -8.17
N LEU A 10 8.25 -17.52 -7.11
CA LEU A 10 8.36 -18.44 -5.97
C LEU A 10 7.01 -18.57 -5.24
N ILE A 11 6.35 -17.46 -4.94
CA ILE A 11 5.06 -17.44 -4.29
C ILE A 11 4.00 -18.09 -5.17
N TYR A 12 4.01 -17.78 -6.47
CA TYR A 12 3.09 -18.38 -7.43
C TYR A 12 3.26 -19.91 -7.49
N SER A 13 4.50 -20.40 -7.51
CA SER A 13 4.80 -21.83 -7.48
C SER A 13 4.25 -22.52 -6.23
N ILE A 14 4.40 -21.88 -5.07
CA ILE A 14 3.89 -22.42 -3.79
C ILE A 14 2.37 -22.50 -3.81
N PHE A 15 1.69 -21.44 -4.28
CA PHE A 15 0.23 -21.36 -4.29
C PHE A 15 -0.41 -22.21 -5.39
N SER A 16 0.24 -22.42 -6.53
CA SER A 16 -0.28 -23.25 -7.62
C SER A 16 -0.44 -24.72 -7.24
N HIS A 17 0.29 -25.18 -6.21
CA HIS A 17 0.19 -26.55 -5.69
C HIS A 17 -0.96 -26.74 -4.70
N LYS A 18 -1.57 -25.65 -4.19
CA LYS A 18 -2.77 -25.71 -3.36
C LYS A 18 -4.01 -25.67 -4.25
N LYS A 19 -4.38 -26.83 -4.79
CA LYS A 19 -5.59 -26.96 -5.61
C LYS A 19 -6.84 -26.66 -4.78
N GLU A 20 -7.71 -25.80 -5.35
CA GLU A 20 -9.17 -25.77 -5.16
C GLU A 20 -9.72 -25.13 -3.88
N GLU A 21 -9.02 -24.24 -3.20
CA GLU A 21 -9.77 -23.28 -2.39
C GLU A 21 -10.35 -22.23 -3.33
N LYS A 22 -11.69 -22.03 -3.22
CA LYS A 22 -12.44 -21.01 -3.92
C LYS A 22 -11.66 -19.70 -3.88
N ILE A 23 -10.98 -19.39 -4.99
CA ILE A 23 -10.17 -18.18 -5.12
C ILE A 23 -11.11 -16.98 -5.03
N MET A 24 -11.21 -16.38 -3.85
CA MET A 24 -11.89 -15.10 -3.71
C MET A 24 -11.08 -14.07 -4.49
N LYS A 25 -11.73 -13.45 -5.46
CA LYS A 25 -11.13 -12.41 -6.28
C LYS A 25 -10.96 -11.17 -5.41
N THR A 26 -9.77 -11.04 -4.84
CA THR A 26 -9.44 -9.91 -3.97
C THR A 26 -9.30 -8.64 -4.80
N THR A 27 -10.16 -7.67 -4.53
CA THR A 27 -10.16 -6.37 -5.19
C THR A 27 -9.40 -5.34 -4.39
N PHE A 28 -9.06 -4.22 -5.02
CA PHE A 28 -8.46 -3.07 -4.33
C PHE A 28 -9.33 -2.63 -3.13
N ASP A 29 -10.64 -2.58 -3.31
CA ASP A 29 -11.54 -2.10 -2.26
C ASP A 29 -11.48 -2.94 -0.99
N GLU A 30 -11.36 -4.25 -1.13
CA GLU A 30 -11.24 -5.16 0.01
C GLU A 30 -9.91 -5.00 0.73
N ILE A 31 -8.84 -4.86 -0.02
CA ILE A 31 -7.48 -4.73 0.52
C ILE A 31 -7.30 -3.37 1.21
N ILE A 32 -7.77 -2.31 0.60
CA ILE A 32 -7.55 -0.95 1.11
C ILE A 32 -8.24 -0.70 2.45
N GLU A 33 -9.37 -1.33 2.70
CA GLU A 33 -10.04 -1.23 3.99
C GLU A 33 -9.13 -1.71 5.13
N GLN A 34 -8.44 -2.82 4.92
CA GLN A 34 -7.50 -3.35 5.91
C GLN A 34 -6.29 -2.43 6.09
N VAL A 35 -5.75 -1.92 5.00
CA VAL A 35 -4.59 -1.01 5.04
C VAL A 35 -4.94 0.26 5.81
N LEU A 36 -6.08 0.88 5.52
CA LEU A 36 -6.50 2.11 6.19
C LEU A 36 -6.79 1.89 7.68
N HIS A 37 -7.31 0.72 8.04
CA HIS A 37 -7.52 0.38 9.45
C HIS A 37 -6.19 0.32 10.21
N HIS A 38 -5.15 -0.26 9.62
CA HIS A 38 -3.82 -0.34 10.23
C HIS A 38 -3.08 0.98 10.27
N GLU A 39 -3.27 1.84 9.26
CA GLU A 39 -2.55 3.10 9.15
C GLU A 39 -3.07 4.18 10.12
N GLY A 40 -4.28 4.03 10.64
CA GLY A 40 -4.82 4.90 11.68
C GLY A 40 -5.30 6.27 11.20
N GLY A 41 -5.53 7.17 12.17
CA GLY A 41 -6.09 8.49 11.94
C GLY A 41 -5.06 9.62 11.83
N TYR A 42 -5.55 10.84 12.03
CA TYR A 42 -4.73 12.05 11.97
C TYR A 42 -3.76 12.15 13.16
N VAL A 43 -2.50 12.42 12.85
CA VAL A 43 -1.45 12.71 13.81
C VAL A 43 -0.65 13.91 13.33
N ASN A 44 -0.37 14.85 14.24
CA ASN A 44 0.54 15.95 13.97
C ASN A 44 1.58 16.01 15.11
N ASP A 45 2.67 15.30 14.94
CA ASP A 45 3.78 15.31 15.88
C ASP A 45 4.86 16.26 15.37
N PRO A 46 5.12 17.40 16.07
CA PRO A 46 6.15 18.34 15.63
C PRO A 46 7.56 17.77 15.68
N THR A 47 7.78 16.66 16.37
CA THR A 47 9.08 15.98 16.39
C THR A 47 9.25 15.00 15.24
N ASP A 48 8.18 14.67 14.52
CA ASP A 48 8.19 13.79 13.37
C ASP A 48 8.61 14.57 12.12
N LEU A 49 9.63 14.07 11.43
CA LEU A 49 10.13 14.67 10.19
C LEU A 49 9.12 14.64 9.04
N GLY A 50 8.16 13.74 9.08
CA GLY A 50 7.07 13.68 8.11
C GLY A 50 6.01 14.75 8.28
N GLY A 51 5.93 15.37 9.46
CA GLY A 51 4.91 16.36 9.80
C GLY A 51 3.55 15.70 10.03
N GLU A 52 2.49 16.37 9.51
CA GLU A 52 1.13 15.85 9.61
C GLU A 52 0.98 14.53 8.83
N THR A 53 0.25 13.60 9.44
CA THR A 53 -0.07 12.29 8.83
C THR A 53 -1.54 11.98 9.05
N ASN A 54 -2.20 11.46 8.04
CA ASN A 54 -3.57 10.97 8.14
C ASN A 54 -3.75 9.80 7.19
N PHE A 55 -4.31 8.69 7.68
CA PHE A 55 -4.42 7.45 6.90
C PHE A 55 -3.09 6.97 6.30
N GLY A 56 -1.97 7.26 6.95
CA GLY A 56 -0.64 6.95 6.43
C GLY A 56 -0.12 7.89 5.35
N ILE A 57 -0.89 8.89 4.98
CA ILE A 57 -0.51 9.92 3.99
C ILE A 57 0.16 11.07 4.72
N THR A 58 1.41 11.40 4.34
CA THR A 58 2.21 12.42 5.02
C THR A 58 2.23 13.73 4.24
N LYS A 59 2.24 14.84 4.96
CA LYS A 59 2.36 16.20 4.38
C LYS A 59 3.65 16.35 3.56
N ARG A 60 4.71 15.70 4.00
CA ARG A 60 6.01 15.77 3.32
C ARG A 60 5.95 15.26 1.89
N PHE A 61 5.25 14.13 1.65
CA PHE A 61 5.15 13.53 0.33
C PHE A 61 3.98 14.05 -0.48
N TYR A 62 3.01 14.66 0.19
CA TYR A 62 1.81 15.23 -0.42
C TYR A 62 1.61 16.66 0.06
N PRO A 63 2.54 17.57 -0.29
CA PRO A 63 2.50 18.95 0.24
C PRO A 63 1.28 19.74 -0.21
N ASP A 64 0.65 19.34 -1.33
CA ASP A 64 -0.53 20.01 -1.87
C ASP A 64 -1.84 19.48 -1.28
N VAL A 65 -1.77 18.41 -0.48
CA VAL A 65 -2.94 17.82 0.16
C VAL A 65 -3.14 18.42 1.54
N ASP A 66 -4.38 18.82 1.86
CA ASP A 66 -4.73 19.20 3.23
C ASP A 66 -4.89 17.90 4.05
N ILE A 67 -3.82 17.51 4.72
CA ILE A 67 -3.75 16.26 5.47
C ILE A 67 -4.79 16.19 6.59
N LYS A 68 -5.03 17.31 7.26
CA LYS A 68 -5.94 17.35 8.41
C LYS A 68 -7.38 16.99 8.04
N ILE A 69 -7.83 17.45 6.87
CA ILE A 69 -9.20 17.23 6.41
C ILE A 69 -9.32 16.09 5.40
N LEU A 70 -8.22 15.38 5.15
CA LEU A 70 -8.22 14.25 4.22
C LEU A 70 -9.27 13.22 4.64
N THR A 71 -10.15 12.87 3.70
CA THR A 71 -11.17 11.87 3.93
C THR A 71 -10.65 10.47 3.63
N LYS A 72 -11.37 9.45 4.12
CA LYS A 72 -11.07 8.06 3.81
C LYS A 72 -11.09 7.82 2.30
N GLU A 73 -12.05 8.37 1.60
CA GLU A 73 -12.18 8.28 0.15
C GLU A 73 -11.01 8.94 -0.57
N GLY A 74 -10.59 10.11 -0.11
CA GLY A 74 -9.41 10.80 -0.65
C GLY A 74 -8.14 9.99 -0.46
N ALA A 75 -7.97 9.38 0.72
CA ALA A 75 -6.84 8.48 0.98
C ALA A 75 -6.86 7.26 0.06
N LYS A 76 -8.02 6.65 -0.16
CA LYS A 76 -8.17 5.52 -1.09
C LYS A 76 -7.74 5.89 -2.51
N GLU A 77 -8.10 7.06 -2.99
CA GLU A 77 -7.70 7.53 -4.31
C GLU A 77 -6.18 7.66 -4.44
N ILE A 78 -5.53 8.18 -3.41
CA ILE A 78 -4.07 8.31 -3.37
C ILE A 78 -3.40 6.93 -3.41
N TYR A 79 -3.84 5.99 -2.57
CA TYR A 79 -3.30 4.64 -2.56
C TYR A 79 -3.54 3.91 -3.88
N LYS A 80 -4.71 4.09 -4.48
CA LYS A 80 -5.01 3.47 -5.77
C LYS A 80 -4.09 3.98 -6.87
N LYS A 81 -3.94 5.27 -6.98
CA LYS A 81 -3.13 5.90 -8.04
C LYS A 81 -1.63 5.66 -7.84
N ASP A 82 -1.12 5.91 -6.64
CA ASP A 82 0.32 6.00 -6.40
C ASP A 82 0.95 4.67 -6.00
N TYR A 83 0.16 3.72 -5.52
CA TYR A 83 0.65 2.40 -5.09
C TYR A 83 0.06 1.26 -5.89
N TRP A 84 -1.26 1.20 -6.03
CA TRP A 84 -1.92 0.09 -6.72
C TRP A 84 -1.70 0.14 -8.24
N ASP A 85 -2.11 1.22 -8.87
CA ASP A 85 -2.02 1.36 -10.34
C ASP A 85 -0.57 1.49 -10.80
N LYS A 86 0.21 2.30 -10.09
CA LYS A 86 1.63 2.51 -10.41
C LYS A 86 2.44 1.23 -10.39
N ASN A 87 2.14 0.33 -9.44
CA ASN A 87 2.83 -0.95 -9.30
C ASN A 87 2.10 -2.11 -9.98
N LYS A 88 1.02 -1.83 -10.70
CA LYS A 88 0.24 -2.83 -11.46
C LYS A 88 -0.25 -4.00 -10.61
N CYS A 89 -0.67 -3.71 -9.39
CA CYS A 89 -1.14 -4.75 -8.46
C CYS A 89 -2.34 -5.52 -9.00
N GLY A 90 -3.22 -4.86 -9.75
CA GLY A 90 -4.39 -5.49 -10.35
C GLY A 90 -4.07 -6.54 -11.41
N ASP A 91 -2.86 -6.52 -11.98
CA ASP A 91 -2.42 -7.48 -13.00
C ASP A 91 -1.95 -8.80 -12.39
N LEU A 92 -1.78 -8.85 -11.07
CA LEU A 92 -1.34 -10.04 -10.36
C LEU A 92 -2.51 -11.00 -10.08
N PRO A 93 -2.21 -12.30 -9.93
CA PRO A 93 -3.21 -13.24 -9.40
C PRO A 93 -3.79 -12.76 -8.07
N SER A 94 -5.07 -13.02 -7.84
CA SER A 94 -5.79 -12.53 -6.66
C SER A 94 -5.11 -12.84 -5.34
N GLN A 95 -4.50 -14.03 -5.23
CA GLN A 95 -3.84 -14.49 -4.01
C GLN A 95 -2.60 -13.64 -3.65
N LEU A 96 -2.00 -12.98 -4.64
CA LEU A 96 -0.75 -12.24 -4.45
C LEU A 96 -0.96 -10.74 -4.33
N ARG A 97 -2.14 -10.24 -4.71
CA ARG A 97 -2.40 -8.80 -4.74
C ARG A 97 -2.24 -8.15 -3.38
N HIS A 98 -2.79 -8.75 -2.33
CA HIS A 98 -2.73 -8.20 -0.98
C HIS A 98 -1.28 -8.11 -0.48
N ILE A 99 -0.55 -9.21 -0.57
CA ILE A 99 0.85 -9.29 -0.12
C ILE A 99 1.70 -8.29 -0.88
N TYR A 100 1.55 -8.25 -2.19
CA TYR A 100 2.33 -7.35 -3.05
C TYR A 100 2.01 -5.88 -2.78
N PHE A 101 0.73 -5.55 -2.63
CA PHE A 101 0.30 -4.19 -2.31
C PHE A 101 0.86 -3.73 -0.97
N ASP A 102 0.78 -4.57 0.07
CA ASP A 102 1.36 -4.28 1.38
C ASP A 102 2.87 -4.05 1.28
N MET A 103 3.56 -4.83 0.49
CA MET A 103 5.00 -4.64 0.23
C MET A 103 5.27 -3.29 -0.42
N CYS A 104 4.49 -2.90 -1.42
CA CYS A 104 4.67 -1.62 -2.11
C CYS A 104 4.46 -0.44 -1.16
N VAL A 105 3.46 -0.49 -0.30
CA VAL A 105 3.20 0.54 0.70
C VAL A 105 4.36 0.63 1.70
N ASN A 106 4.82 -0.50 2.21
CA ASN A 106 5.91 -0.57 3.18
C ASN A 106 7.25 -0.14 2.58
N MET A 107 7.52 -0.51 1.35
CA MET A 107 8.74 -0.07 0.63
C MET A 107 8.74 1.44 0.42
N GLY A 108 7.59 2.02 0.07
CA GLY A 108 7.43 3.45 -0.04
C GLY A 108 7.77 4.16 1.26
N LYS A 109 7.30 3.65 2.40
CA LYS A 109 7.60 4.17 3.73
C LYS A 109 9.09 4.07 4.06
N ARG A 110 9.73 2.95 3.79
CA ARG A 110 11.17 2.74 4.03
C ARG A 110 12.00 3.70 3.19
N THR A 111 11.66 3.88 1.94
CA THR A 111 12.32 4.84 1.06
C THR A 111 12.17 6.25 1.61
N ALA A 112 10.99 6.57 2.10
CA ALA A 112 10.71 7.84 2.76
C ALA A 112 11.64 8.08 3.96
N VAL A 113 11.76 7.09 4.83
CA VAL A 113 12.63 7.17 6.01
C VAL A 113 14.09 7.36 5.61
N LYS A 114 14.56 6.63 4.61
CA LYS A 114 15.94 6.76 4.11
C LYS A 114 16.24 8.14 3.54
N VAL A 115 15.30 8.73 2.83
CA VAL A 115 15.46 10.09 2.28
C VAL A 115 15.53 11.12 3.39
N LEU A 116 14.91 10.85 4.54
CA LEU A 116 14.90 11.73 5.71
C LEU A 116 16.17 11.65 6.56
N GLN A 117 16.91 10.60 6.45
CA GLN A 117 18.17 10.39 7.15
C GLN A 117 19.31 11.03 6.38
#